data_3b4a0b1a66b8d7720b4a3b988708d91d
#
_entry.id   3b4a0b1a66b8d7720b4a3b988708d91d
#
_cell.length_a   1.000
_cell.length_b   1.000
_cell.length_c   1.000
_cell.angle_alpha   90.00
_cell.angle_beta   90.00
_cell.angle_gamma   90.00
#
_symmetry.space_group_name_H-M   'P 1'
#
loop_
_entity.id
_entity.type
_entity.pdbx_description
1 polymer ?
#
loop_
_entity_poly.entity_id
_entity_poly.type
_entity_poly.pdbx_seq_one_letter_code
_entity_poly.pdbx_strand_id
1 'polypeptide(L)'
;MKKTLLCSLAILALSCSKKAETANPEALRQEIFKVEDDFKNMAQTKGIQEAFYAFADSNAVMKRDNDSLIKGKEAVKEFFADKKYKTATVNWKPEFVDVSADGTLAYTYGKYVWTTTDSLGNKKDFKGRFHTVWKRQKDGSWKFVWD
;
A
#
# COMPACT_ATOMS: atom_id res chain seq x y z
N MET A 1 47.10 25.82 -55.37
CA MET A 1 45.69 25.94 -54.86
C MET A 1 45.28 24.56 -54.41
N LYS A 2 45.38 24.26 -53.10
CA LYS A 2 44.99 23.00 -52.48
C LYS A 2 43.57 23.14 -51.89
N LYS A 3 42.60 22.42 -52.40
CA LYS A 3 41.22 22.35 -51.88
C LYS A 3 41.18 21.27 -50.83
N THR A 4 41.01 21.64 -49.59
CA THR A 4 40.75 20.71 -48.46
C THR A 4 39.25 20.43 -48.42
N LEU A 5 38.89 19.16 -48.57
CA LEU A 5 37.53 18.64 -48.49
C LEU A 5 37.26 18.26 -47.03
N LEU A 6 36.40 19.01 -46.34
CA LEU A 6 35.95 18.67 -44.96
C LEU A 6 34.82 17.65 -45.08
N CYS A 7 35.08 16.44 -44.64
CA CYS A 7 34.06 15.39 -44.51
C CYS A 7 33.40 15.50 -43.13
N SER A 8 32.17 16.04 -43.06
CA SER A 8 31.39 16.10 -41.83
C SER A 8 30.77 14.73 -41.55
N LEU A 9 31.26 14.05 -40.53
CA LEU A 9 30.74 12.77 -40.06
C LEU A 9 29.54 13.07 -39.10
N ALA A 10 28.31 12.86 -39.63
CA ALA A 10 27.09 12.96 -38.80
C ALA A 10 26.92 11.66 -38.02
N ILE A 11 27.16 11.72 -36.73
CA ILE A 11 26.89 10.61 -35.77
C ILE A 11 25.39 10.62 -35.48
N LEU A 12 24.62 9.71 -36.09
CA LEU A 12 23.24 9.40 -35.67
C LEU A 12 23.30 8.62 -34.36
N ALA A 13 23.02 9.29 -33.27
CA ALA A 13 22.75 8.64 -31.97
C ALA A 13 21.37 7.96 -32.04
N LEU A 14 21.35 6.64 -32.32
CA LEU A 14 20.15 5.83 -32.10
C LEU A 14 19.90 5.75 -30.58
N SER A 15 19.04 6.62 -30.08
CA SER A 15 18.47 6.50 -28.76
C SER A 15 17.48 5.32 -28.78
N CYS A 16 17.95 4.13 -28.41
CA CYS A 16 17.06 3.01 -28.05
C CYS A 16 16.34 3.36 -26.75
N SER A 17 15.19 4.00 -26.84
CA SER A 17 14.26 4.03 -25.72
C SER A 17 13.76 2.59 -25.52
N LYS A 18 14.27 1.88 -24.51
CA LYS A 18 13.64 0.64 -24.04
C LYS A 18 12.21 0.98 -23.65
N LYS A 19 11.25 0.55 -24.47
CA LYS A 19 9.83 0.57 -24.11
C LYS A 19 9.73 -0.24 -22.83
N ALA A 20 9.38 0.42 -21.72
CA ALA A 20 9.13 -0.28 -20.48
C ALA A 20 8.09 -1.35 -20.77
N GLU A 21 8.41 -2.59 -20.48
CA GLU A 21 7.47 -3.71 -20.60
C GLU A 21 6.31 -3.38 -19.67
N THR A 22 5.14 -3.09 -20.24
CA THR A 22 3.96 -2.75 -19.45
C THR A 22 3.58 -4.00 -18.68
N ALA A 23 3.75 -3.94 -17.36
CA ALA A 23 3.36 -5.04 -16.48
C ALA A 23 1.90 -5.42 -16.76
N ASN A 24 1.61 -6.72 -16.77
CA ASN A 24 0.25 -7.21 -17.00
C ASN A 24 -0.69 -6.63 -15.90
N PRO A 25 -1.71 -5.83 -16.25
CA PRO A 25 -2.58 -5.17 -15.27
C PRO A 25 -3.27 -6.17 -14.35
N GLU A 26 -3.64 -7.35 -14.84
CA GLU A 26 -4.27 -8.38 -14.04
C GLU A 26 -3.27 -9.00 -13.04
N ALA A 27 -2.04 -9.24 -13.44
CA ALA A 27 -1.00 -9.71 -12.52
C ALA A 27 -0.74 -8.70 -11.40
N LEU A 28 -0.74 -7.40 -11.71
CA LEU A 28 -0.61 -6.35 -10.71
C LEU A 28 -1.79 -6.31 -9.73
N ARG A 29 -3.02 -6.51 -10.20
CA ARG A 29 -4.19 -6.60 -9.33
C ARG A 29 -4.10 -7.79 -8.38
N GLN A 30 -3.72 -8.95 -8.88
CA GLN A 30 -3.53 -10.16 -8.06
C GLN A 30 -2.42 -9.97 -7.02
N GLU A 31 -1.36 -9.25 -7.36
CA GLU A 31 -0.31 -8.88 -6.41
C GLU A 31 -0.88 -8.05 -5.24
N ILE A 32 -1.74 -7.05 -5.52
CA ILE A 32 -2.37 -6.23 -4.48
C ILE A 32 -3.38 -7.03 -3.65
N PHE A 33 -4.18 -7.92 -4.26
CA PHE A 33 -5.04 -8.82 -3.48
C PHE A 33 -4.23 -9.66 -2.50
N LYS A 34 -3.06 -10.15 -2.94
CA LYS A 34 -2.16 -10.89 -2.05
C LYS A 34 -1.61 -10.01 -0.92
N VAL A 35 -1.23 -8.76 -1.21
CA VAL A 35 -0.74 -7.81 -0.20
C VAL A 35 -1.81 -7.54 0.86
N GLU A 36 -3.06 -7.37 0.46
CA GLU A 36 -4.20 -7.20 1.36
C GLU A 36 -4.42 -8.44 2.25
N ASP A 37 -4.30 -9.63 1.66
CA ASP A 37 -4.42 -10.88 2.41
C ASP A 37 -3.24 -11.07 3.39
N ASP A 38 -2.01 -10.77 2.98
CA ASP A 38 -0.83 -10.83 3.84
C ASP A 38 -0.95 -9.84 5.01
N PHE A 39 -1.45 -8.63 4.75
CA PHE A 39 -1.70 -7.63 5.78
C PHE A 39 -2.77 -8.10 6.79
N LYS A 40 -3.90 -8.57 6.30
CA LYS A 40 -4.97 -9.14 7.13
C LYS A 40 -4.47 -10.33 7.96
N ASN A 41 -3.76 -11.27 7.34
CA ASN A 41 -3.22 -12.44 8.03
C ASN A 41 -2.23 -12.04 9.13
N MET A 42 -1.39 -11.03 8.88
CA MET A 42 -0.50 -10.50 9.91
C MET A 42 -1.30 -9.86 11.06
N ALA A 43 -2.35 -9.10 10.78
CA ALA A 43 -3.21 -8.51 11.82
C ALA A 43 -3.86 -9.59 12.70
N GLN A 44 -4.23 -10.72 12.11
CA GLN A 44 -4.86 -11.83 12.84
C GLN A 44 -3.85 -12.69 13.62
N THR A 45 -2.61 -12.82 13.15
CA THR A 45 -1.62 -13.75 13.74
C THR A 45 -0.59 -13.06 14.62
N LYS A 46 -0.22 -11.81 14.31
CA LYS A 46 0.79 -11.03 15.05
C LYS A 46 0.19 -9.82 15.77
N GLY A 47 -1.10 -9.55 15.54
CA GLY A 47 -1.80 -8.42 16.12
C GLY A 47 -1.84 -7.19 15.21
N ILE A 48 -2.83 -6.35 15.50
CA ILE A 48 -3.17 -5.17 14.71
C ILE A 48 -2.00 -4.18 14.66
N GLN A 49 -1.38 -3.89 15.80
CA GLN A 49 -0.26 -2.96 15.90
C GLN A 49 0.91 -3.34 14.99
N GLU A 50 1.34 -4.59 15.07
CA GLU A 50 2.46 -5.09 14.26
C GLU A 50 2.14 -5.08 12.77
N ALA A 51 0.93 -5.47 12.39
CA ALA A 51 0.52 -5.49 11.01
C ALA A 51 0.47 -4.07 10.42
N PHE A 52 -0.22 -3.15 11.06
CA PHE A 52 -0.30 -1.76 10.58
C PHE A 52 1.08 -1.10 10.55
N TYR A 53 1.94 -1.36 11.53
CA TYR A 53 3.33 -0.90 11.49
C TYR A 53 4.10 -1.50 10.31
N ALA A 54 4.00 -2.81 10.09
CA ALA A 54 4.74 -3.48 9.03
C ALA A 54 4.36 -3.01 7.63
N PHE A 55 3.07 -2.71 7.40
CA PHE A 55 2.56 -2.33 6.09
C PHE A 55 2.50 -0.81 5.85
N ALA A 56 2.74 0.03 6.85
CA ALA A 56 2.81 1.48 6.69
C ALA A 56 4.09 1.94 5.96
N ASP A 57 3.94 2.87 5.01
CA ASP A 57 5.04 3.70 4.52
C ASP A 57 5.55 4.60 5.65
N SER A 58 6.82 5.05 5.59
CA SER A 58 7.39 5.96 6.59
C SER A 58 6.55 7.23 6.79
N ASN A 59 5.92 7.72 5.73
CA ASN A 59 5.08 8.91 5.71
C ASN A 59 3.57 8.58 5.58
N ALA A 60 3.16 7.37 5.92
CA ALA A 60 1.76 6.95 5.84
C ALA A 60 0.85 7.90 6.61
N VAL A 61 -0.34 8.11 6.08
CA VAL A 61 -1.40 8.86 6.75
C VAL A 61 -2.59 7.92 6.97
N MET A 62 -3.10 7.92 8.18
CA MET A 62 -4.26 7.14 8.57
C MET A 62 -5.36 8.08 9.05
N LYS A 63 -6.54 8.05 8.43
CA LYS A 63 -7.70 8.79 8.90
C LYS A 63 -8.47 7.96 9.92
N ARG A 64 -8.80 8.56 11.05
CA ARG A 64 -9.59 7.92 12.12
C ARG A 64 -10.74 8.84 12.57
N ASP A 65 -11.47 8.39 13.59
CA ASP A 65 -12.62 9.08 14.12
C ASP A 65 -12.40 10.58 14.35
N ASN A 66 -13.47 11.36 14.28
CA ASN A 66 -13.44 12.83 14.46
C ASN A 66 -12.51 13.54 13.48
N ASP A 67 -12.34 12.99 12.27
CA ASP A 67 -11.51 13.56 11.20
C ASP A 67 -10.03 13.73 11.56
N SER A 68 -9.55 12.97 12.55
CA SER A 68 -8.15 13.00 12.95
C SER A 68 -7.25 12.28 11.94
N LEU A 69 -6.07 12.86 11.70
CA LEU A 69 -5.04 12.28 10.84
C LEU A 69 -3.84 11.86 11.70
N ILE A 70 -3.52 10.57 11.63
CA ILE A 70 -2.32 10.00 12.22
C ILE A 70 -1.26 9.95 11.14
N LYS A 71 -0.15 10.67 11.32
CA LYS A 71 0.86 10.90 10.28
C LYS A 71 2.18 10.26 10.64
N GLY A 72 2.67 9.40 9.77
CA GLY A 72 3.93 8.69 9.91
C GLY A 72 3.78 7.31 10.55
N LYS A 73 4.63 6.41 10.14
CA LYS A 73 4.65 5.00 10.55
C LYS A 73 4.76 4.82 12.07
N GLU A 74 5.58 5.63 12.74
CA GLU A 74 5.74 5.54 14.20
C GLU A 74 4.47 6.00 14.94
N ALA A 75 3.80 7.05 14.46
CA ALA A 75 2.52 7.49 15.02
C ALA A 75 1.40 6.44 14.80
N VAL A 76 1.43 5.71 13.68
CA VAL A 76 0.53 4.57 13.44
C VAL A 76 0.76 3.48 14.48
N LYS A 77 2.02 3.14 14.76
CA LYS A 77 2.38 2.14 15.79
C LYS A 77 1.89 2.58 17.17
N GLU A 78 2.14 3.82 17.54
CA GLU A 78 1.73 4.38 18.83
C GLU A 78 0.20 4.38 18.99
N PHE A 79 -0.54 4.77 17.95
CA PHE A 79 -2.00 4.74 17.96
C PHE A 79 -2.56 3.34 18.29
N PHE A 80 -1.98 2.29 17.71
CA PHE A 80 -2.42 0.91 17.96
C PHE A 80 -1.79 0.27 19.21
N ALA A 81 -0.94 0.99 19.97
CA ALA A 81 -0.42 0.53 21.24
C ALA A 81 -1.47 0.52 22.38
N ASP A 82 -2.58 1.25 22.21
CA ASP A 82 -3.69 1.31 23.18
C ASP A 82 -4.21 -0.10 23.50
N LYS A 83 -4.48 -0.35 24.75
CA LYS A 83 -4.96 -1.65 25.29
C LYS A 83 -6.21 -2.16 24.59
N LYS A 84 -7.10 -1.28 24.12
CA LYS A 84 -8.33 -1.66 23.40
C LYS A 84 -8.04 -2.44 22.10
N TYR A 85 -6.88 -2.23 21.48
CA TYR A 85 -6.48 -2.95 20.27
C TYR A 85 -5.84 -4.31 20.52
N LYS A 86 -5.41 -4.59 21.78
CA LYS A 86 -4.83 -5.90 22.13
C LYS A 86 -5.85 -7.04 22.15
N THR A 87 -7.11 -6.70 22.45
CA THR A 87 -8.23 -7.66 22.49
C THR A 87 -9.16 -7.52 21.30
N ALA A 88 -8.91 -6.55 20.44
CA ALA A 88 -9.66 -6.36 19.21
C ALA A 88 -9.15 -7.28 18.10
N THR A 89 -10.05 -7.64 17.20
CA THR A 89 -9.72 -8.31 15.95
C THR A 89 -10.30 -7.52 14.79
N VAL A 90 -9.65 -7.59 13.65
CA VAL A 90 -10.15 -6.98 12.42
C VAL A 90 -10.10 -7.98 11.28
N ASN A 91 -11.14 -8.01 10.50
CA ASN A 91 -11.22 -8.79 9.27
C ASN A 91 -11.75 -7.89 8.15
N TRP A 92 -11.14 -7.98 6.97
CA TRP A 92 -11.58 -7.23 5.81
C TRP A 92 -11.38 -8.02 4.52
N LYS A 93 -12.08 -7.59 3.51
CA LYS A 93 -11.93 -8.14 2.15
C LYS A 93 -12.04 -6.99 1.15
N PRO A 94 -11.04 -6.79 0.28
CA PRO A 94 -11.17 -5.87 -0.83
C PRO A 94 -12.25 -6.36 -1.81
N GLU A 95 -13.13 -5.44 -2.19
CA GLU A 95 -14.13 -5.64 -3.23
C GLU A 95 -13.62 -5.13 -4.59
N PHE A 96 -12.62 -4.26 -4.54
CA PHE A 96 -12.05 -3.62 -5.72
C PHE A 96 -10.57 -3.32 -5.53
N VAL A 97 -9.83 -3.49 -6.61
CA VAL A 97 -8.41 -3.13 -6.76
C VAL A 97 -8.21 -2.45 -8.09
N ASP A 98 -7.50 -1.33 -8.11
CA ASP A 98 -6.96 -0.74 -9.32
C ASP A 98 -5.49 -0.36 -9.13
N VAL A 99 -4.71 -0.45 -10.20
CA VAL A 99 -3.26 -0.24 -10.19
C VAL A 99 -2.90 0.70 -11.33
N SER A 100 -2.03 1.67 -11.04
CA SER A 100 -1.49 2.58 -12.06
C SER A 100 -0.76 1.82 -13.17
N ALA A 101 -0.79 2.35 -14.40
CA ALA A 101 -0.19 1.70 -15.56
C ALA A 101 1.30 1.40 -15.42
N ASP A 102 2.02 2.18 -14.61
CA ASP A 102 3.44 1.99 -14.30
C ASP A 102 3.67 1.02 -13.12
N GLY A 103 2.60 0.52 -12.48
CA GLY A 103 2.68 -0.41 -11.37
C GLY A 103 3.26 0.18 -10.09
N THR A 104 3.23 1.50 -9.89
CA THR A 104 3.83 2.17 -8.72
C THR A 104 2.84 2.56 -7.65
N LEU A 105 1.57 2.75 -8.02
CA LEU A 105 0.47 3.08 -7.12
C LEU A 105 -0.70 2.13 -7.34
N ALA A 106 -1.41 1.83 -6.25
CA ALA A 106 -2.66 1.12 -6.31
C ALA A 106 -3.63 1.68 -5.26
N TYR A 107 -4.91 1.43 -5.45
CA TYR A 107 -5.88 1.65 -4.39
C TYR A 107 -6.85 0.49 -4.29
N THR A 108 -7.34 0.29 -3.09
CA THR A 108 -8.31 -0.75 -2.76
C THR A 108 -9.45 -0.14 -1.97
N TYR A 109 -10.61 -0.74 -2.08
CA TYR A 109 -11.69 -0.52 -1.13
C TYR A 109 -12.48 -1.80 -0.91
N GLY A 110 -13.14 -1.88 0.22
CA GLY A 110 -13.94 -3.05 0.54
C GLY A 110 -14.67 -2.90 1.86
N LYS A 111 -15.05 -4.02 2.45
CA LYS A 111 -15.74 -4.06 3.73
C LYS A 111 -14.82 -4.58 4.82
N TYR A 112 -15.00 -4.05 6.02
CA TYR A 112 -14.35 -4.57 7.22
C TYR A 112 -15.37 -4.89 8.32
N VAL A 113 -14.96 -5.78 9.20
CA VAL A 113 -15.58 -6.02 10.49
C VAL A 113 -14.50 -5.89 11.55
N TRP A 114 -14.70 -4.95 12.44
CA TRP A 114 -13.86 -4.73 13.61
C TRP A 114 -14.60 -5.25 14.83
N THR A 115 -14.03 -6.23 15.55
CA THR A 115 -14.63 -6.82 16.73
C THR A 115 -13.83 -6.41 17.97
N THR A 116 -14.48 -5.80 18.92
CA THR A 116 -13.94 -5.52 20.26
C THR A 116 -14.49 -6.50 21.27
N THR A 117 -13.69 -6.78 22.31
CA THR A 117 -14.13 -7.64 23.44
C THR A 117 -13.98 -6.82 24.72
N ASP A 118 -15.06 -6.72 25.49
CA ASP A 118 -15.04 -6.04 26.79
C ASP A 118 -14.42 -6.91 27.90
N SER A 119 -14.30 -6.35 29.11
CA SER A 119 -13.72 -7.06 30.25
C SER A 119 -14.55 -8.27 30.73
N LEU A 120 -15.79 -8.36 30.31
CA LEU A 120 -16.71 -9.48 30.63
C LEU A 120 -16.72 -10.53 29.50
N GLY A 121 -15.94 -10.33 28.43
CA GLY A 121 -15.88 -11.24 27.29
C GLY A 121 -16.97 -11.01 26.25
N ASN A 122 -17.81 -9.97 26.39
CA ASN A 122 -18.83 -9.66 25.39
C ASN A 122 -18.19 -9.07 24.14
N LYS A 123 -18.60 -9.57 22.97
CA LYS A 123 -18.10 -9.11 21.67
C LYS A 123 -19.04 -8.09 21.05
N LYS A 124 -18.46 -7.05 20.45
CA LYS A 124 -19.20 -6.05 19.69
C LYS A 124 -18.53 -5.82 18.35
N ASP A 125 -19.33 -5.96 17.29
CA ASP A 125 -18.90 -5.75 15.91
C ASP A 125 -19.20 -4.32 15.44
N PHE A 126 -18.20 -3.73 14.78
CA PHE A 126 -18.32 -2.48 14.04
C PHE A 126 -18.00 -2.77 12.56
N LYS A 127 -18.93 -2.45 11.69
CA LYS A 127 -18.82 -2.74 10.25
C LYS A 127 -18.72 -1.45 9.47
N GLY A 128 -17.92 -1.46 8.43
CA GLY A 128 -17.76 -0.28 7.57
C GLY A 128 -17.07 -0.63 6.26
N ARG A 129 -16.67 0.44 5.59
CA ARG A 129 -15.85 0.35 4.37
C ARG A 129 -14.48 0.94 4.65
N PHE A 130 -13.46 0.31 4.08
CA PHE A 130 -12.10 0.83 4.07
C PHE A 130 -11.75 1.32 2.66
N HIS A 131 -10.77 2.16 2.59
CA HIS A 131 -10.13 2.62 1.37
C HIS A 131 -8.65 2.82 1.65
N THR A 132 -7.81 2.04 0.99
CA THR A 132 -6.36 2.07 1.19
C THR A 132 -5.66 2.45 -0.11
N VAL A 133 -4.68 3.34 -0.03
CA VAL A 133 -3.78 3.68 -1.13
C VAL A 133 -2.42 3.05 -0.87
N TRP A 134 -1.97 2.25 -1.82
CA TRP A 134 -0.73 1.50 -1.79
C TRP A 134 0.32 2.15 -2.69
N LYS A 135 1.57 2.15 -2.24
CA LYS A 135 2.71 2.61 -3.01
C LYS A 135 3.78 1.53 -3.04
N ARG A 136 4.27 1.22 -4.25
CA ARG A 136 5.40 0.31 -4.41
C ARG A 136 6.67 0.98 -3.95
N GLN A 137 7.43 0.28 -3.12
CA GLN A 137 8.71 0.72 -2.60
C GLN A 137 9.84 0.35 -3.57
N LYS A 138 11.03 0.90 -3.35
CA LYS A 138 12.22 0.61 -4.18
C LYS A 138 12.64 -0.86 -4.15
N ASP A 139 12.36 -1.56 -3.06
CA ASP A 139 12.60 -3.00 -2.89
C ASP A 139 11.51 -3.89 -3.49
N GLY A 140 10.51 -3.29 -4.14
CA GLY A 140 9.37 -3.97 -4.76
C GLY A 140 8.22 -4.27 -3.81
N SER A 141 8.38 -4.10 -2.49
CA SER A 141 7.29 -4.28 -1.53
C SER A 141 6.23 -3.18 -1.66
N TRP A 142 5.00 -3.49 -1.22
CA TRP A 142 3.93 -2.50 -1.16
C TRP A 142 3.70 -2.03 0.27
N LYS A 143 3.55 -0.71 0.43
CA LYS A 143 3.20 -0.09 1.70
C LYS A 143 2.01 0.83 1.50
N PHE A 144 1.11 0.87 2.47
CA PHE A 144 0.04 1.87 2.41
C PHE A 144 0.61 3.26 2.71
N VAL A 145 0.13 4.24 1.96
CA VAL A 145 0.43 5.67 2.15
C VAL A 145 -0.77 6.42 2.68
N TRP A 146 -1.96 5.83 2.52
CA TRP A 146 -3.22 6.30 3.07
C TRP A 146 -4.09 5.10 3.48
N ASP A 147 -4.76 5.20 4.63
CA ASP A 147 -5.72 4.22 5.15
C ASP A 147 -6.82 4.89 5.99
#